data_9dfc57def5bbadaa3883c592bec4b614
#
_entry.id   9dfc57def5bbadaa3883c592bec4b614
#
_cell.length_a   1.000
_cell.length_b   1.000
_cell.length_c   1.000
_cell.angle_alpha   90.00
_cell.angle_beta   90.00
_cell.angle_gamma   90.00
#
_symmetry.space_group_name_H-M   'P 1'
#
loop_
_entity.id
_entity.type
_entity.pdbx_description
1 polymer ?
#
loop_
_entity_poly.entity_id
_entity_poly.type
_entity_poly.pdbx_seq_one_letter_code
_entity_poly.pdbx_strand_id
1 'polypeptide(L)'
;MNAVEQLQQAIRAALTAAIKKAALVEEGTELTIHLETPKDKANGDFATNIAMQLTKLAKKPPRAIAEAILENLETEGTDIEKIEIAGPGFMNITVRKDFLADVVKAVFKQGEDYGRTNAGNGEKVQVEFVSANPTGDLHLGHARGASVGDSLCNVMDFAGYDVSREYYINDAGNQINNLAYSLEARYKQALGMDAEMPEDGYHGPDIIEIAGKLKEEFGAAILEKSDEERFKFFREHGLRLELAKLQNDLKNFRVEFDVWYSETSLYGNGKIEAALDKLKANGHVFEEDGATWFRSTTFGDDKDRVLIKNDGSFTYLTPDIAYHEDKLQRGFDKLINIWGADHHGYIPRMKAAIEALGYDRGTLEVDIIQMVQLYKNGEKFKMSKRTGNAVTMRELVEEVGLDAVRYFFVKTAGDSHMDFDLDLAVSQSN
;
A
#
# COMPACT_ATOMS: atom_id res chain seq x y z
N MET A 1 -16.92 -12.12 13.52
CA MET A 1 -16.60 -13.54 13.25
C MET A 1 -17.62 -14.07 12.26
N ASN A 2 -17.18 -14.59 11.13
CA ASN A 2 -18.09 -15.11 10.11
C ASN A 2 -18.63 -16.51 10.48
N ALA A 3 -19.67 -17.00 9.80
CA ALA A 3 -20.29 -18.28 10.10
C ALA A 3 -19.32 -19.47 10.02
N VAL A 4 -18.36 -19.43 9.08
CA VAL A 4 -17.33 -20.47 8.91
C VAL A 4 -16.36 -20.47 10.09
N GLU A 5 -15.94 -19.31 10.56
CA GLU A 5 -15.08 -19.19 11.75
C GLU A 5 -15.77 -19.67 13.02
N GLN A 6 -17.06 -19.33 13.17
CA GLN A 6 -17.87 -19.84 14.30
C GLN A 6 -17.96 -21.35 14.28
N LEU A 7 -18.21 -21.95 13.11
CA LEU A 7 -18.22 -23.39 12.92
C LEU A 7 -16.85 -24.00 13.26
N GLN A 8 -15.78 -23.46 12.72
CA GLN A 8 -14.44 -23.96 13.00
C GLN A 8 -14.08 -23.87 14.49
N GLN A 9 -14.50 -22.80 15.17
CA GLN A 9 -14.32 -22.69 16.63
C GLN A 9 -15.13 -23.73 17.39
N ALA A 10 -16.39 -23.98 17.01
CA ALA A 10 -17.20 -25.02 17.61
C ALA A 10 -16.58 -26.42 17.43
N ILE A 11 -16.07 -26.70 16.23
CA ILE A 11 -15.37 -27.98 15.95
C ILE A 11 -14.09 -28.09 16.81
N ARG A 12 -13.29 -27.05 16.89
CA ARG A 12 -12.05 -27.04 17.73
C ARG A 12 -12.40 -27.23 19.20
N ALA A 13 -13.44 -26.58 19.69
CA ALA A 13 -13.89 -26.69 21.08
C ALA A 13 -14.37 -28.15 21.38
N ALA A 14 -15.15 -28.74 20.50
CA ALA A 14 -15.64 -30.11 20.63
C ALA A 14 -14.48 -31.13 20.61
N LEU A 15 -13.52 -30.98 19.70
CA LEU A 15 -12.33 -31.83 19.64
C LEU A 15 -11.46 -31.66 20.90
N THR A 16 -11.28 -30.43 21.38
CA THR A 16 -10.54 -30.16 22.62
C THR A 16 -11.19 -30.81 23.82
N ALA A 17 -12.51 -30.70 23.94
CA ALA A 17 -13.27 -31.37 25.01
C ALA A 17 -13.12 -32.90 24.95
N ALA A 18 -13.24 -33.49 23.76
CA ALA A 18 -13.08 -34.92 23.53
C ALA A 18 -11.64 -35.41 23.90
N ILE A 19 -10.61 -34.68 23.54
CA ILE A 19 -9.21 -34.98 23.85
C ILE A 19 -9.01 -35.02 25.38
N LYS A 20 -9.55 -34.02 26.09
CA LYS A 20 -9.47 -33.93 27.56
C LYS A 20 -10.27 -35.05 28.23
N LYS A 21 -11.49 -35.31 27.76
CA LYS A 21 -12.37 -36.37 28.28
C LYS A 21 -11.77 -37.77 28.08
N ALA A 22 -11.06 -37.97 26.96
CA ALA A 22 -10.32 -39.21 26.69
C ALA A 22 -9.01 -39.35 27.46
N ALA A 23 -8.65 -38.39 28.32
CA ALA A 23 -7.40 -38.33 29.10
C ALA A 23 -6.14 -38.52 28.22
N LEU A 24 -6.13 -37.93 27.04
CA LEU A 24 -5.00 -38.02 26.08
C LEU A 24 -3.92 -37.01 26.36
N VAL A 25 -4.19 -36.02 27.20
CA VAL A 25 -3.28 -34.97 27.65
C VAL A 25 -3.48 -34.69 29.14
N GLU A 26 -2.45 -34.10 29.77
CA GLU A 26 -2.53 -33.65 31.15
C GLU A 26 -3.48 -32.46 31.32
N GLU A 27 -4.05 -32.29 32.51
CA GLU A 27 -4.92 -31.15 32.82
C GLU A 27 -4.13 -29.82 32.70
N GLY A 28 -4.71 -28.83 32.01
CA GLY A 28 -4.03 -27.55 31.77
C GLY A 28 -3.20 -27.49 30.47
N THR A 29 -3.08 -28.58 29.70
CA THR A 29 -2.39 -28.57 28.42
C THR A 29 -3.13 -27.68 27.42
N GLU A 30 -2.45 -26.67 26.87
CA GLU A 30 -2.94 -25.87 25.76
C GLU A 30 -2.84 -26.66 24.44
N LEU A 31 -3.94 -26.73 23.70
CA LEU A 31 -4.03 -27.44 22.44
C LEU A 31 -4.31 -26.47 21.28
N THR A 32 -3.48 -26.53 20.27
CA THR A 32 -3.71 -25.83 19.01
C THR A 32 -4.17 -26.83 17.96
N ILE A 33 -5.47 -26.82 17.64
CA ILE A 33 -6.05 -27.69 16.62
C ILE A 33 -6.14 -26.96 15.29
N HIS A 34 -5.35 -27.39 14.32
CA HIS A 34 -5.43 -26.90 12.96
C HIS A 34 -6.49 -27.65 12.18
N LEU A 35 -7.41 -26.90 11.56
CA LEU A 35 -8.39 -27.39 10.61
C LEU A 35 -7.98 -26.89 9.22
N GLU A 36 -7.85 -27.81 8.29
CA GLU A 36 -7.55 -27.52 6.87
C GLU A 36 -8.73 -27.95 5.99
N THR A 37 -8.90 -27.29 4.85
CA THR A 37 -9.87 -27.71 3.85
C THR A 37 -9.20 -28.72 2.91
N PRO A 38 -9.67 -29.99 2.85
CA PRO A 38 -9.08 -30.98 1.96
C PRO A 38 -9.17 -30.56 0.49
N LYS A 39 -8.13 -30.88 -0.30
CA LYS A 39 -8.15 -30.67 -1.75
C LYS A 39 -9.20 -31.53 -2.45
N ASP A 40 -9.38 -32.75 -1.97
CA ASP A 40 -10.40 -33.68 -2.47
C ASP A 40 -11.63 -33.63 -1.56
N LYS A 41 -12.76 -33.23 -2.12
CA LYS A 41 -14.07 -33.17 -1.43
C LYS A 41 -14.52 -34.50 -0.88
N ALA A 42 -14.03 -35.65 -1.37
CA ALA A 42 -14.30 -36.97 -0.82
C ALA A 42 -13.77 -37.11 0.63
N ASN A 43 -12.79 -36.27 1.02
CA ASN A 43 -12.24 -36.25 2.38
C ASN A 43 -12.97 -35.30 3.35
N GLY A 44 -14.20 -34.90 3.03
CA GLY A 44 -15.02 -34.04 3.88
C GLY A 44 -14.76 -32.54 3.65
N ASP A 45 -15.32 -31.71 4.54
CA ASP A 45 -15.24 -30.26 4.46
C ASP A 45 -14.03 -29.71 5.22
N PHE A 46 -13.64 -30.39 6.30
CA PHE A 46 -12.41 -30.07 7.06
C PHE A 46 -11.64 -31.36 7.38
N ALA A 47 -10.33 -31.21 7.61
CA ALA A 47 -9.48 -32.27 8.10
C ALA A 47 -8.55 -31.76 9.20
N THR A 48 -8.16 -32.67 10.12
CA THR A 48 -7.17 -32.37 11.14
C THR A 48 -6.23 -33.56 11.35
N ASN A 49 -4.97 -33.25 11.65
CA ASN A 49 -3.94 -34.24 12.00
C ASN A 49 -3.66 -34.27 13.51
N ILE A 50 -4.56 -33.74 14.33
CA ILE A 50 -4.36 -33.62 15.78
C ILE A 50 -3.99 -34.94 16.46
N ALA A 51 -4.57 -36.04 16.06
CA ALA A 51 -4.25 -37.37 16.61
C ALA A 51 -2.78 -37.76 16.38
N MET A 52 -2.18 -37.36 15.25
CA MET A 52 -0.77 -37.58 14.98
C MET A 52 0.13 -36.68 15.83
N GLN A 53 -0.29 -35.43 16.06
CA GLN A 53 0.45 -34.49 16.90
C GLN A 53 0.48 -34.95 18.36
N LEU A 54 -0.56 -35.60 18.86
CA LEU A 54 -0.69 -36.06 20.23
C LEU A 54 0.06 -37.37 20.55
N THR A 55 0.64 -38.04 19.57
CA THR A 55 1.32 -39.34 19.77
C THR A 55 2.35 -39.37 20.86
N LYS A 56 3.16 -38.32 20.98
CA LYS A 56 4.22 -38.22 22.02
C LYS A 56 3.62 -37.99 23.41
N LEU A 57 2.55 -37.19 23.51
CA LEU A 57 1.89 -36.84 24.75
C LEU A 57 1.06 -38.03 25.27
N ALA A 58 0.21 -38.60 24.41
CA ALA A 58 -0.66 -39.70 24.73
C ALA A 58 0.04 -41.07 24.79
N LYS A 59 1.28 -41.19 24.26
CA LYS A 59 2.04 -42.45 24.17
C LYS A 59 1.25 -43.60 23.53
N LYS A 60 0.43 -43.29 22.53
CA LYS A 60 -0.42 -44.22 21.80
C LYS A 60 -0.22 -44.05 20.29
N PRO A 61 -0.54 -45.10 19.50
CA PRO A 61 -0.59 -44.94 18.03
C PRO A 61 -1.60 -43.87 17.59
N PRO A 62 -1.34 -43.12 16.51
CA PRO A 62 -2.20 -42.00 16.12
C PRO A 62 -3.66 -42.45 15.83
N ARG A 63 -3.85 -43.64 15.22
CA ARG A 63 -5.16 -44.19 14.93
C ARG A 63 -5.97 -44.49 16.21
N ALA A 64 -5.33 -45.05 17.24
CA ALA A 64 -5.97 -45.32 18.53
C ALA A 64 -6.30 -44.00 19.27
N ILE A 65 -5.50 -42.93 19.05
CA ILE A 65 -5.82 -41.60 19.58
C ILE A 65 -7.04 -41.05 18.87
N ALA A 66 -7.11 -41.12 17.53
CA ALA A 66 -8.26 -40.67 16.75
C ALA A 66 -9.56 -41.41 17.15
N GLU A 67 -9.50 -42.73 17.35
CA GLU A 67 -10.61 -43.57 17.83
C GLU A 67 -11.06 -43.12 19.23
N ALA A 68 -10.15 -42.89 20.16
CA ALA A 68 -10.45 -42.40 21.50
C ALA A 68 -11.07 -40.98 21.49
N ILE A 69 -10.65 -40.14 20.58
CA ILE A 69 -11.26 -38.80 20.39
C ILE A 69 -12.70 -38.97 19.91
N LEU A 70 -12.95 -39.81 18.91
CA LEU A 70 -14.30 -40.07 18.37
C LEU A 70 -15.26 -40.66 19.42
N GLU A 71 -14.79 -41.59 20.23
CA GLU A 71 -15.60 -42.21 21.30
C GLU A 71 -16.03 -41.17 22.36
N ASN A 72 -15.29 -40.11 22.55
CA ASN A 72 -15.57 -39.07 23.54
C ASN A 72 -16.12 -37.78 22.93
N LEU A 73 -16.32 -37.74 21.62
CA LEU A 73 -16.76 -36.54 20.91
C LEU A 73 -18.27 -36.32 21.11
N GLU A 74 -18.63 -35.14 21.55
CA GLU A 74 -20.00 -34.66 21.58
C GLU A 74 -20.18 -33.68 20.41
N THR A 75 -21.11 -34.01 19.50
CA THR A 75 -21.40 -33.22 18.31
C THR A 75 -22.59 -32.28 18.45
N GLU A 76 -23.27 -32.30 19.59
CA GLU A 76 -24.41 -31.42 19.87
C GLU A 76 -23.92 -29.94 19.88
N GLY A 77 -24.63 -29.08 19.13
CA GLY A 77 -24.23 -27.66 18.97
C GLY A 77 -23.10 -27.43 17.99
N THR A 78 -22.58 -28.47 17.35
CA THR A 78 -21.64 -28.36 16.24
C THR A 78 -22.33 -28.75 14.94
N ASP A 79 -22.11 -28.24 13.82
CA ASP A 79 -22.73 -28.72 12.58
C ASP A 79 -22.01 -29.96 11.98
N ILE A 80 -21.35 -30.74 12.82
CA ILE A 80 -20.69 -32.00 12.40
C ILE A 80 -21.74 -33.06 12.06
N GLU A 81 -21.71 -33.54 10.81
CA GLU A 81 -22.53 -34.67 10.36
C GLU A 81 -21.81 -36.00 10.67
N LYS A 82 -20.50 -36.08 10.32
CA LYS A 82 -19.69 -37.26 10.61
C LYS A 82 -18.20 -36.90 10.67
N ILE A 83 -17.42 -37.77 11.34
CA ILE A 83 -15.95 -37.74 11.27
C ILE A 83 -15.47 -39.14 10.87
N GLU A 84 -14.57 -39.20 9.89
CA GLU A 84 -13.96 -40.45 9.40
C GLU A 84 -12.44 -40.43 9.65
N ILE A 85 -11.91 -41.54 10.17
CA ILE A 85 -10.47 -41.68 10.38
C ILE A 85 -9.84 -42.20 9.08
N ALA A 86 -8.96 -41.42 8.49
CA ALA A 86 -8.24 -41.77 7.28
C ALA A 86 -6.72 -42.01 7.54
N GLY A 87 -6.17 -42.98 6.83
CA GLY A 87 -4.75 -43.28 6.91
C GLY A 87 -4.24 -43.55 8.33
N PRO A 88 -3.11 -42.93 8.73
CA PRO A 88 -2.47 -43.18 10.02
C PRO A 88 -3.17 -42.47 11.21
N GLY A 89 -4.21 -41.69 10.98
CA GLY A 89 -4.89 -40.96 12.05
C GLY A 89 -5.34 -39.54 11.67
N PHE A 90 -5.47 -39.25 10.39
CA PHE A 90 -6.20 -38.04 9.95
C PHE A 90 -7.69 -38.18 10.31
N MET A 91 -8.28 -37.08 10.73
CA MET A 91 -9.70 -37.03 11.00
C MET A 91 -10.38 -36.12 9.98
N ASN A 92 -11.17 -36.71 9.08
CA ASN A 92 -11.92 -36.00 8.04
C ASN A 92 -13.33 -35.70 8.57
N ILE A 93 -13.70 -34.44 8.53
CA ILE A 93 -14.92 -33.91 9.14
C ILE A 93 -15.87 -33.48 8.03
N THR A 94 -17.07 -34.00 7.99
CA THR A 94 -18.17 -33.61 7.12
C THR A 94 -19.17 -32.82 7.94
N VAL A 95 -19.59 -31.65 7.45
CA VAL A 95 -20.60 -30.82 8.09
C VAL A 95 -21.97 -30.98 7.44
N ARG A 96 -23.03 -30.68 8.19
CA ARG A 96 -24.41 -30.78 7.69
C ARG A 96 -24.62 -29.79 6.55
N LYS A 97 -25.36 -30.21 5.52
CA LYS A 97 -25.64 -29.36 4.35
C LYS A 97 -26.41 -28.09 4.69
N ASP A 98 -27.21 -28.11 5.77
CA ASP A 98 -27.95 -26.94 6.23
C ASP A 98 -27.08 -25.78 6.64
N PHE A 99 -25.83 -26.04 7.05
CA PHE A 99 -24.85 -24.99 7.33
C PHE A 99 -24.60 -24.05 6.14
N LEU A 100 -24.61 -24.58 4.91
CA LEU A 100 -24.46 -23.73 3.70
C LEU A 100 -25.62 -22.73 3.55
N ALA A 101 -26.84 -23.15 3.94
CA ALA A 101 -28.00 -22.26 3.93
C ALA A 101 -27.86 -21.14 4.98
N ASP A 102 -27.28 -21.43 6.14
CA ASP A 102 -27.02 -20.42 7.17
C ASP A 102 -25.91 -19.47 6.80
N VAL A 103 -24.87 -19.92 6.05
CA VAL A 103 -23.87 -19.04 5.44
C VAL A 103 -24.53 -18.05 4.48
N VAL A 104 -25.44 -18.53 3.61
CA VAL A 104 -26.17 -17.65 2.68
C VAL A 104 -26.99 -16.61 3.44
N LYS A 105 -27.71 -17.01 4.49
CA LYS A 105 -28.45 -16.08 5.35
C LYS A 105 -27.54 -15.04 6.01
N ALA A 106 -26.36 -15.47 6.48
CA ALA A 106 -25.37 -14.58 7.06
C ALA A 106 -24.83 -13.56 6.05
N VAL A 107 -24.57 -14.00 4.80
CA VAL A 107 -24.17 -13.09 3.70
C VAL A 107 -25.24 -12.03 3.47
N PHE A 108 -26.51 -12.44 3.33
CA PHE A 108 -27.61 -11.48 3.14
C PHE A 108 -27.79 -10.52 4.33
N LYS A 109 -27.59 -11.00 5.55
CA LYS A 109 -27.72 -10.20 6.77
C LYS A 109 -26.59 -9.19 6.93
N GLN A 110 -25.36 -9.58 6.60
CA GLN A 110 -24.16 -8.75 6.75
C GLN A 110 -23.92 -7.83 5.53
N GLY A 111 -24.45 -8.22 4.36
CA GLY A 111 -24.28 -7.43 3.14
C GLY A 111 -22.80 -7.22 2.79
N GLU A 112 -22.43 -5.97 2.58
CA GLU A 112 -21.06 -5.58 2.20
C GLU A 112 -20.03 -5.82 3.31
N ASP A 113 -20.46 -5.97 4.56
CA ASP A 113 -19.56 -6.28 5.69
C ASP A 113 -19.28 -7.79 5.85
N TYR A 114 -19.86 -8.64 4.98
CA TYR A 114 -19.59 -10.08 5.06
C TYR A 114 -18.10 -10.37 4.74
N GLY A 115 -17.44 -11.02 5.68
CA GLY A 115 -16.01 -11.33 5.61
C GLY A 115 -15.13 -10.38 6.43
N ARG A 116 -15.65 -9.30 6.97
CA ARG A 116 -14.89 -8.44 7.91
C ARG A 116 -14.45 -9.25 9.14
N THR A 117 -13.22 -9.00 9.55
CA THR A 117 -12.62 -9.58 10.77
C THR A 117 -12.11 -8.46 11.67
N ASN A 118 -11.61 -8.81 12.85
CA ASN A 118 -10.95 -7.87 13.74
C ASN A 118 -9.48 -8.29 14.01
N ALA A 119 -8.84 -8.88 13.01
CA ALA A 119 -7.43 -9.31 13.14
C ALA A 119 -6.49 -8.14 13.42
N GLY A 120 -6.78 -6.97 12.84
CA GLY A 120 -6.03 -5.74 13.02
C GLY A 120 -6.26 -5.04 14.36
N ASN A 121 -7.32 -5.42 15.11
CA ASN A 121 -7.64 -4.90 16.43
C ASN A 121 -7.65 -3.36 16.55
N GLY A 122 -7.96 -2.65 15.47
CA GLY A 122 -8.00 -1.20 15.43
C GLY A 122 -6.62 -0.54 15.41
N GLU A 123 -5.54 -1.29 15.13
CA GLU A 123 -4.19 -0.71 14.95
C GLU A 123 -4.22 0.36 13.86
N LYS A 124 -3.66 1.53 14.16
CA LYS A 124 -3.66 2.66 13.25
C LYS A 124 -2.51 2.57 12.26
N VAL A 125 -2.86 2.39 11.00
CA VAL A 125 -1.88 2.21 9.91
C VAL A 125 -2.02 3.33 8.89
N GLN A 126 -0.90 3.99 8.58
CA GLN A 126 -0.83 4.93 7.47
C GLN A 126 -0.16 4.25 6.29
N VAL A 127 -0.81 4.30 5.13
CA VAL A 127 -0.27 3.78 3.87
C VAL A 127 -0.04 4.94 2.90
N GLU A 128 1.22 5.18 2.57
CA GLU A 128 1.62 6.16 1.55
C GLU A 128 1.90 5.45 0.25
N PHE A 129 1.25 5.90 -0.83
CA PHE A 129 1.45 5.30 -2.15
C PHE A 129 1.18 6.29 -3.28
N VAL A 130 1.66 5.98 -4.48
CA VAL A 130 1.70 6.84 -5.66
C VAL A 130 2.65 8.02 -5.48
N SER A 131 2.31 9.02 -4.70
CA SER A 131 3.12 10.22 -4.36
C SER A 131 3.91 10.77 -5.57
N ALA A 132 3.27 10.81 -6.74
CA ALA A 132 3.88 11.29 -7.98
C ALA A 132 4.04 12.80 -7.95
N ASN A 133 5.11 13.31 -8.57
CA ASN A 133 5.32 14.75 -8.70
C ASN A 133 4.19 15.39 -9.52
N PRO A 134 3.64 16.53 -9.08
CA PRO A 134 2.54 17.22 -9.78
C PRO A 134 3.06 18.03 -10.97
N THR A 135 3.75 17.37 -11.89
CA THR A 135 4.41 17.97 -13.07
C THR A 135 4.16 17.19 -14.36
N GLY A 136 3.16 16.34 -14.38
CA GLY A 136 2.77 15.55 -15.55
C GLY A 136 1.74 14.48 -15.27
N ASP A 137 1.37 13.74 -16.32
CA ASP A 137 0.39 12.66 -16.23
C ASP A 137 0.89 11.44 -15.45
N LEU A 138 -0.02 10.75 -14.78
CA LEU A 138 0.27 9.47 -14.13
C LEU A 138 0.55 8.39 -15.20
N HIS A 139 1.66 7.69 -15.05
CA HIS A 139 2.07 6.60 -15.94
C HIS A 139 1.81 5.22 -15.31
N LEU A 140 2.20 4.16 -16.02
CA LEU A 140 1.94 2.77 -15.64
C LEU A 140 2.47 2.37 -14.26
N GLY A 141 3.64 2.87 -13.87
CA GLY A 141 4.21 2.62 -12.54
C GLY A 141 3.32 3.17 -11.44
N HIS A 142 2.78 4.38 -11.64
CA HIS A 142 1.83 5.00 -10.72
C HIS A 142 0.50 4.21 -10.68
N ALA A 143 0.01 3.76 -11.82
CA ALA A 143 -1.22 2.96 -11.90
C ALA A 143 -1.07 1.61 -11.15
N ARG A 144 0.10 0.96 -11.26
CA ARG A 144 0.41 -0.26 -10.50
C ARG A 144 0.47 0.02 -9.01
N GLY A 145 1.21 1.07 -8.60
CA GLY A 145 1.31 1.50 -7.20
C GLY A 145 -0.06 1.86 -6.61
N ALA A 146 -0.90 2.55 -7.38
CA ALA A 146 -2.27 2.89 -7.01
C ALA A 146 -3.14 1.65 -6.80
N SER A 147 -3.05 0.66 -7.73
CA SER A 147 -3.81 -0.58 -7.63
C SER A 147 -3.42 -1.42 -6.41
N VAL A 148 -2.11 -1.57 -6.18
CA VAL A 148 -1.58 -2.36 -5.05
C VAL A 148 -1.88 -1.66 -3.72
N GLY A 149 -1.61 -0.35 -3.63
CA GLY A 149 -1.81 0.42 -2.39
C GLY A 149 -3.27 0.47 -1.96
N ASP A 150 -4.18 0.77 -2.89
CA ASP A 150 -5.60 0.80 -2.59
C ASP A 150 -6.14 -0.58 -2.21
N SER A 151 -5.72 -1.64 -2.93
CA SER A 151 -6.14 -3.01 -2.59
C SER A 151 -5.61 -3.44 -1.22
N LEU A 152 -4.38 -3.09 -0.87
CA LEU A 152 -3.82 -3.33 0.47
C LEU A 152 -4.65 -2.62 1.53
N CYS A 153 -4.94 -1.33 1.35
CA CYS A 153 -5.75 -0.56 2.28
C CYS A 153 -7.14 -1.17 2.49
N ASN A 154 -7.80 -1.60 1.39
CA ASN A 154 -9.11 -2.23 1.45
C ASN A 154 -9.09 -3.55 2.23
N VAL A 155 -8.08 -4.40 2.00
CA VAL A 155 -7.92 -5.67 2.73
C VAL A 155 -7.63 -5.41 4.21
N MET A 156 -6.78 -4.45 4.54
CA MET A 156 -6.46 -4.08 5.92
C MET A 156 -7.69 -3.52 6.65
N ASP A 157 -8.46 -2.63 6.01
CA ASP A 157 -9.72 -2.12 6.58
C ASP A 157 -10.70 -3.28 6.86
N PHE A 158 -10.85 -4.21 5.92
CA PHE A 158 -11.66 -5.42 6.12
C PHE A 158 -11.14 -6.33 7.25
N ALA A 159 -9.82 -6.33 7.47
CA ALA A 159 -9.19 -7.05 8.56
C ALA A 159 -9.30 -6.35 9.93
N GLY A 160 -9.85 -5.13 9.99
CA GLY A 160 -10.11 -4.40 11.23
C GLY A 160 -8.96 -3.49 11.68
N TYR A 161 -8.08 -3.09 10.77
CA TYR A 161 -7.13 -1.99 10.99
C TYR A 161 -7.83 -0.65 10.78
N ASP A 162 -7.34 0.39 11.47
CA ASP A 162 -7.70 1.80 11.23
C ASP A 162 -6.74 2.38 10.19
N VAL A 163 -7.14 2.34 8.92
CA VAL A 163 -6.25 2.63 7.78
C VAL A 163 -6.45 4.06 7.29
N SER A 164 -5.36 4.81 7.15
CA SER A 164 -5.31 6.11 6.48
C SER A 164 -4.47 6.06 5.22
N ARG A 165 -5.05 6.49 4.09
CA ARG A 165 -4.41 6.60 2.78
C ARG A 165 -3.80 7.97 2.61
N GLU A 166 -2.52 8.06 2.32
CA GLU A 166 -1.83 9.34 2.19
C GLU A 166 -1.07 9.46 0.87
N TYR A 167 -1.21 10.63 0.26
CA TYR A 167 -0.45 11.05 -0.91
C TYR A 167 0.48 12.19 -0.51
N TYR A 168 1.79 12.02 -0.70
CA TYR A 168 2.78 13.07 -0.47
C TYR A 168 2.94 13.93 -1.72
N ILE A 169 2.77 15.24 -1.58
CA ILE A 169 2.89 16.21 -2.66
C ILE A 169 4.27 16.86 -2.55
N ASN A 170 5.16 16.58 -3.48
CA ASN A 170 6.44 17.26 -3.60
C ASN A 170 6.25 18.64 -4.25
N ASP A 171 5.84 19.61 -3.44
CA ASP A 171 5.53 20.99 -3.86
C ASP A 171 6.56 22.03 -3.41
N ALA A 172 7.62 21.62 -2.71
CA ALA A 172 8.68 22.51 -2.23
C ALA A 172 9.91 22.58 -3.15
N GLY A 173 10.05 21.63 -4.09
CA GLY A 173 11.26 21.48 -4.90
C GLY A 173 11.32 22.39 -6.15
N ASN A 174 12.50 22.39 -6.80
CA ASN A 174 12.74 23.14 -8.05
C ASN A 174 11.84 22.69 -9.21
N GLN A 175 11.27 21.49 -9.15
CA GLN A 175 10.35 21.00 -10.18
C GLN A 175 9.11 21.89 -10.31
N ILE A 176 8.59 22.40 -9.20
CA ILE A 176 7.43 23.30 -9.21
C ILE A 176 7.82 24.68 -9.75
N ASN A 177 9.04 25.12 -9.50
CA ASN A 177 9.56 26.35 -10.10
C ASN A 177 9.67 26.22 -11.64
N ASN A 178 10.18 25.08 -12.11
CA ASN A 178 10.28 24.79 -13.55
C ASN A 178 8.87 24.66 -14.19
N LEU A 179 7.90 24.12 -13.47
CA LEU A 179 6.49 24.10 -13.88
C LEU A 179 5.98 25.55 -14.07
N ALA A 180 6.23 26.44 -13.10
CA ALA A 180 5.81 27.82 -13.18
C ALA A 180 6.39 28.56 -14.39
N TYR A 181 7.68 28.42 -14.64
CA TYR A 181 8.36 29.00 -15.80
C TYR A 181 7.84 28.42 -17.13
N SER A 182 7.59 27.13 -17.17
CA SER A 182 7.04 26.46 -18.35
C SER A 182 5.62 26.95 -18.65
N LEU A 183 4.80 27.11 -17.63
CA LEU A 183 3.44 27.66 -17.77
C LEU A 183 3.45 29.11 -18.24
N GLU A 184 4.33 29.95 -17.69
CA GLU A 184 4.46 31.34 -18.12
C GLU A 184 4.84 31.41 -19.60
N ALA A 185 5.80 30.60 -20.05
CA ALA A 185 6.21 30.54 -21.45
C ALA A 185 5.03 30.11 -22.36
N ARG A 186 4.32 29.02 -22.01
CA ARG A 186 3.14 28.55 -22.78
C ARG A 186 2.00 29.55 -22.76
N TYR A 187 1.78 30.25 -21.66
CA TYR A 187 0.77 31.31 -21.56
C TYR A 187 1.07 32.47 -22.50
N LYS A 188 2.33 32.94 -22.56
CA LYS A 188 2.77 33.94 -23.52
C LYS A 188 2.59 33.48 -24.97
N GLN A 189 3.00 32.25 -25.28
CA GLN A 189 2.78 31.64 -26.60
C GLN A 189 1.29 31.56 -26.96
N ALA A 190 0.43 31.19 -26.04
CA ALA A 190 -1.01 31.15 -26.23
C ALA A 190 -1.61 32.54 -26.53
N LEU A 191 -1.02 33.61 -26.03
CA LEU A 191 -1.37 35.00 -26.33
C LEU A 191 -0.76 35.51 -27.64
N GLY A 192 -0.02 34.68 -28.39
CA GLY A 192 0.61 35.04 -29.65
C GLY A 192 1.96 35.78 -29.50
N MET A 193 2.54 35.71 -28.30
CA MET A 193 3.87 36.28 -28.04
C MET A 193 4.97 35.25 -28.31
N ASP A 194 6.14 35.71 -28.72
CA ASP A 194 7.31 34.86 -28.80
C ASP A 194 7.87 34.64 -27.38
N ALA A 195 8.01 33.36 -26.97
CA ALA A 195 8.54 32.99 -25.68
C ALA A 195 9.25 31.64 -25.78
N GLU A 196 10.47 31.57 -25.30
CA GLU A 196 11.26 30.34 -25.23
C GLU A 196 10.89 29.53 -24.01
N MET A 197 10.89 28.21 -24.18
CA MET A 197 10.69 27.28 -23.07
C MET A 197 11.97 27.20 -22.22
N PRO A 198 11.87 27.07 -20.88
CA PRO A 198 13.03 26.81 -20.05
C PRO A 198 13.76 25.54 -20.49
N GLU A 199 15.07 25.46 -20.33
CA GLU A 199 15.91 24.31 -20.69
C GLU A 199 15.43 23.06 -19.95
N ASP A 200 15.16 23.17 -18.64
CA ASP A 200 14.60 22.10 -17.78
C ASP A 200 13.06 22.17 -17.68
N GLY A 201 12.40 22.72 -18.71
CA GLY A 201 10.97 22.97 -18.72
C GLY A 201 10.15 21.72 -19.07
N TYR A 202 8.86 21.77 -18.70
CA TYR A 202 7.88 20.77 -19.05
C TYR A 202 7.21 21.10 -20.38
N HIS A 203 7.28 20.16 -21.32
CA HIS A 203 6.84 20.37 -22.70
C HIS A 203 5.53 19.62 -23.01
N GLY A 204 4.95 18.91 -22.04
CA GLY A 204 3.79 18.06 -22.24
C GLY A 204 2.53 18.82 -22.74
N PRO A 205 1.58 18.09 -23.32
CA PRO A 205 0.32 18.69 -23.78
C PRO A 205 -0.53 19.23 -22.64
N ASP A 206 -0.37 18.70 -21.42
CA ASP A 206 -0.98 19.15 -20.19
C ASP A 206 -0.64 20.59 -19.86
N ILE A 207 0.63 20.98 -19.98
CA ILE A 207 1.08 22.36 -19.74
C ILE A 207 0.47 23.35 -20.75
N ILE A 208 0.32 22.91 -22.01
CA ILE A 208 -0.36 23.69 -23.05
C ILE A 208 -1.85 23.87 -22.71
N GLU A 209 -2.51 22.81 -22.27
CA GLU A 209 -3.92 22.85 -21.86
C GLU A 209 -4.15 23.79 -20.66
N ILE A 210 -3.30 23.68 -19.63
CA ILE A 210 -3.37 24.55 -18.45
C ILE A 210 -3.14 26.01 -18.83
N ALA A 211 -2.13 26.28 -19.64
CA ALA A 211 -1.88 27.64 -20.14
C ALA A 211 -3.06 28.20 -20.94
N GLY A 212 -3.72 27.36 -21.72
CA GLY A 212 -4.95 27.72 -22.45
C GLY A 212 -6.09 28.10 -21.51
N LYS A 213 -6.36 27.31 -20.47
CA LYS A 213 -7.36 27.60 -19.45
C LYS A 213 -7.08 28.91 -18.72
N LEU A 214 -5.83 29.14 -18.33
CA LEU A 214 -5.41 30.38 -17.68
C LEU A 214 -5.60 31.60 -18.61
N LYS A 215 -5.30 31.45 -19.91
CA LYS A 215 -5.57 32.50 -20.90
C LYS A 215 -7.05 32.82 -21.02
N GLU A 216 -7.91 31.80 -21.07
CA GLU A 216 -9.37 31.97 -21.16
C GLU A 216 -9.91 32.73 -19.93
N GLU A 217 -9.40 32.41 -18.75
CA GLU A 217 -9.85 32.99 -17.47
C GLU A 217 -9.30 34.41 -17.25
N PHE A 218 -8.03 34.67 -17.55
CA PHE A 218 -7.32 35.90 -17.16
C PHE A 218 -6.92 36.80 -18.33
N GLY A 219 -7.09 36.37 -19.59
CA GLY A 219 -6.69 37.16 -20.76
C GLY A 219 -5.19 37.49 -20.77
N ALA A 220 -4.83 38.76 -20.91
CA ALA A 220 -3.47 39.26 -20.82
C ALA A 220 -3.11 39.90 -19.46
N ALA A 221 -4.06 39.98 -18.55
CA ALA A 221 -3.92 40.76 -17.31
C ALA A 221 -2.76 40.28 -16.41
N ILE A 222 -2.40 39.01 -16.48
CA ILE A 222 -1.29 38.48 -15.68
C ILE A 222 0.07 39.04 -16.14
N LEU A 223 0.22 39.39 -17.41
CA LEU A 223 1.47 39.95 -17.93
C LEU A 223 1.75 41.40 -17.47
N GLU A 224 0.72 42.06 -16.93
CA GLU A 224 0.86 43.40 -16.35
C GLU A 224 1.50 43.40 -14.95
N LYS A 225 1.56 42.20 -14.31
CA LYS A 225 2.17 42.03 -12.98
C LYS A 225 3.69 42.02 -13.03
N SER A 226 4.32 42.28 -11.88
CA SER A 226 5.78 42.12 -11.73
C SER A 226 6.22 40.66 -11.97
N ASP A 227 7.50 40.46 -12.26
CA ASP A 227 8.09 39.13 -12.50
C ASP A 227 7.84 38.19 -11.28
N GLU A 228 8.01 38.71 -10.08
CA GLU A 228 7.76 37.96 -8.83
C GLU A 228 6.30 37.57 -8.67
N GLU A 229 5.38 38.50 -8.93
CA GLU A 229 3.94 38.22 -8.85
C GLU A 229 3.47 37.24 -9.91
N ARG A 230 4.05 37.31 -11.15
CA ARG A 230 3.78 36.37 -12.20
C ARG A 230 4.28 34.99 -11.84
N PHE A 231 5.53 34.88 -11.37
CA PHE A 231 6.09 33.60 -10.92
C PHE A 231 5.24 32.95 -9.84
N LYS A 232 4.86 33.72 -8.82
CA LYS A 232 3.97 33.25 -7.76
C LYS A 232 2.62 32.78 -8.31
N PHE A 233 2.02 33.55 -9.21
CA PHE A 233 0.75 33.20 -9.85
C PHE A 233 0.85 31.88 -10.60
N PHE A 234 1.83 31.72 -11.50
CA PHE A 234 1.97 30.49 -12.28
C PHE A 234 2.34 29.29 -11.42
N ARG A 235 3.13 29.49 -10.36
CA ARG A 235 3.47 28.45 -9.39
C ARG A 235 2.23 27.93 -8.65
N GLU A 236 1.42 28.81 -8.12
CA GLU A 236 0.21 28.45 -7.36
C GLU A 236 -0.87 27.84 -8.25
N HIS A 237 -1.16 28.48 -9.37
CA HIS A 237 -2.19 28.02 -10.29
C HIS A 237 -1.78 26.74 -11.02
N GLY A 238 -0.52 26.63 -11.43
CA GLY A 238 0.01 25.44 -12.06
C GLY A 238 -0.06 24.23 -11.14
N LEU A 239 0.44 24.36 -9.92
CA LEU A 239 0.37 23.31 -8.93
C LEU A 239 -1.09 22.90 -8.64
N ARG A 240 -1.98 23.87 -8.44
CA ARG A 240 -3.40 23.61 -8.16
C ARG A 240 -4.09 22.85 -9.31
N LEU A 241 -3.82 23.24 -10.55
CA LEU A 241 -4.45 22.61 -11.73
C LEU A 241 -3.87 21.22 -12.00
N GLU A 242 -2.55 21.03 -11.86
CA GLU A 242 -1.93 19.70 -11.95
C GLU A 242 -2.44 18.75 -10.87
N LEU A 243 -2.50 19.19 -9.61
CA LEU A 243 -3.04 18.38 -8.53
C LEU A 243 -4.51 18.01 -8.77
N ALA A 244 -5.33 18.95 -9.22
CA ALA A 244 -6.72 18.67 -9.54
C ALA A 244 -6.86 17.61 -10.64
N LYS A 245 -5.98 17.63 -11.64
CA LYS A 245 -5.92 16.62 -12.71
C LYS A 245 -5.51 15.25 -12.14
N LEU A 246 -4.46 15.17 -11.34
CA LEU A 246 -4.02 13.93 -10.70
C LEU A 246 -5.10 13.33 -9.79
N GLN A 247 -5.76 14.17 -9.00
CA GLN A 247 -6.87 13.76 -8.14
C GLN A 247 -8.04 13.20 -8.94
N ASN A 248 -8.38 13.85 -10.07
CA ASN A 248 -9.43 13.36 -10.94
C ASN A 248 -9.07 12.03 -11.61
N ASP A 249 -7.83 11.87 -12.06
CA ASP A 249 -7.36 10.63 -12.68
C ASP A 249 -7.37 9.46 -11.68
N LEU A 250 -6.92 9.69 -10.45
CA LEU A 250 -6.96 8.69 -9.38
C LEU A 250 -8.40 8.35 -8.99
N LYS A 251 -9.27 9.33 -8.89
CA LYS A 251 -10.69 9.11 -8.62
C LYS A 251 -11.36 8.27 -9.73
N ASN A 252 -11.07 8.57 -11.00
CA ASN A 252 -11.55 7.78 -12.13
C ASN A 252 -10.95 6.37 -12.12
N PHE A 253 -9.76 6.21 -11.55
CA PHE A 253 -9.12 4.91 -11.30
C PHE A 253 -9.68 4.21 -10.05
N ARG A 254 -10.68 4.81 -9.35
CA ARG A 254 -11.29 4.37 -8.09
C ARG A 254 -10.27 4.26 -6.96
N VAL A 255 -9.39 5.24 -6.87
CA VAL A 255 -8.43 5.39 -5.77
C VAL A 255 -8.61 6.77 -5.18
N GLU A 256 -8.90 6.82 -3.89
CA GLU A 256 -9.07 8.04 -3.13
C GLU A 256 -8.11 8.05 -1.93
N PHE A 257 -7.68 9.25 -1.54
CA PHE A 257 -6.76 9.47 -0.44
C PHE A 257 -7.45 10.28 0.67
N ASP A 258 -7.20 9.90 1.91
CA ASP A 258 -7.71 10.62 3.08
C ASP A 258 -6.91 11.89 3.32
N VAL A 259 -5.62 11.86 3.02
CA VAL A 259 -4.70 12.98 3.22
C VAL A 259 -3.86 13.24 1.97
N TRP A 260 -3.85 14.50 1.55
CA TRP A 260 -2.94 15.06 0.54
C TRP A 260 -1.92 15.92 1.27
N TYR A 261 -0.76 15.36 1.60
CA TYR A 261 0.24 15.98 2.44
C TYR A 261 1.20 16.84 1.61
N SER A 262 1.23 18.14 1.85
CA SER A 262 2.14 19.09 1.18
C SER A 262 3.50 19.12 1.85
N GLU A 263 4.58 18.88 1.08
CA GLU A 263 5.97 19.02 1.57
C GLU A 263 6.23 20.43 2.08
N THR A 264 5.70 21.46 1.40
CA THR A 264 5.83 22.86 1.82
C THR A 264 5.34 23.09 3.25
N SER A 265 4.39 22.28 3.73
CA SER A 265 3.89 22.37 5.11
C SER A 265 4.91 21.96 6.18
N LEU A 266 6.02 21.33 5.80
CA LEU A 266 7.13 21.01 6.72
C LEU A 266 8.02 22.22 7.00
N TYR A 267 8.05 23.17 6.07
CA TYR A 267 8.89 24.34 6.15
C TYR A 267 8.16 25.49 6.85
N GLY A 268 8.87 26.21 7.71
CA GLY A 268 8.36 27.41 8.36
C GLY A 268 7.38 27.19 9.52
N ASN A 269 7.08 25.92 9.86
CA ASN A 269 6.23 25.57 11.03
C ASN A 269 6.99 24.82 12.13
N GLY A 270 8.34 24.72 12.00
CA GLY A 270 9.22 24.12 12.99
C GLY A 270 9.28 22.59 12.99
N LYS A 271 8.63 21.89 12.05
CA LYS A 271 8.63 20.42 12.01
C LYS A 271 10.00 19.84 11.66
N ILE A 272 10.72 20.47 10.72
CA ILE A 272 12.06 20.05 10.34
C ILE A 272 13.02 20.27 11.50
N GLU A 273 12.97 21.43 12.14
CA GLU A 273 13.79 21.80 13.28
C GLU A 273 13.53 20.85 14.46
N ALA A 274 12.27 20.53 14.74
CA ALA A 274 11.90 19.61 15.82
C ALA A 274 12.44 18.18 15.59
N ALA A 275 12.40 17.68 14.35
CA ALA A 275 12.98 16.38 14.00
C ALA A 275 14.51 16.38 14.16
N LEU A 276 15.17 17.44 13.70
CA LEU A 276 16.61 17.62 13.88
C LEU A 276 17.01 17.70 15.35
N ASP A 277 16.28 18.48 16.15
CA ASP A 277 16.53 18.61 17.60
C ASP A 277 16.35 17.27 18.33
N LYS A 278 15.37 16.47 17.91
CA LYS A 278 15.18 15.13 18.47
C LYS A 278 16.34 14.20 18.13
N LEU A 279 16.84 14.21 16.88
CA LEU A 279 18.02 13.45 16.49
C LEU A 279 19.27 13.90 17.25
N LYS A 280 19.44 15.22 17.48
CA LYS A 280 20.54 15.79 18.28
C LYS A 280 20.44 15.36 19.73
N ALA A 281 19.25 15.46 20.35
CA ALA A 281 19.02 15.06 21.72
C ALA A 281 19.30 13.57 21.96
N ASN A 282 19.01 12.74 20.96
CA ASN A 282 19.31 11.30 20.97
C ASN A 282 20.80 10.98 20.69
N GLY A 283 21.65 11.98 20.40
CA GLY A 283 23.09 11.82 20.18
C GLY A 283 23.49 11.28 18.80
N HIS A 284 22.60 11.39 17.82
CA HIS A 284 22.82 10.82 16.48
C HIS A 284 23.21 11.83 15.41
N VAL A 285 23.54 13.07 15.81
CA VAL A 285 23.97 14.14 14.90
C VAL A 285 25.35 14.63 15.29
N PHE A 286 26.17 14.97 14.32
CA PHE A 286 27.50 15.58 14.53
C PHE A 286 27.80 16.61 13.44
N GLU A 287 28.78 17.48 13.71
CA GLU A 287 29.24 18.51 12.77
C GLU A 287 30.59 18.07 12.19
N GLU A 288 30.75 18.16 10.87
CA GLU A 288 31.99 17.89 10.15
C GLU A 288 32.05 18.74 8.87
N ASP A 289 33.17 19.36 8.62
CA ASP A 289 33.44 20.23 7.45
C ASP A 289 32.38 21.33 7.20
N GLY A 290 31.82 21.84 8.31
CA GLY A 290 30.79 22.90 8.26
C GLY A 290 29.39 22.40 7.90
N ALA A 291 29.19 21.09 7.79
CA ALA A 291 27.91 20.46 7.52
C ALA A 291 27.43 19.68 8.76
N THR A 292 26.11 19.52 8.88
CA THR A 292 25.47 18.72 9.92
C THR A 292 25.18 17.33 9.38
N TRP A 293 25.66 16.30 10.09
CA TRP A 293 25.61 14.90 9.68
C TRP A 293 24.77 14.04 10.62
N PHE A 294 24.10 13.06 10.05
CA PHE A 294 23.38 11.98 10.75
C PHE A 294 24.23 10.70 10.78
N ARG A 295 24.45 10.14 11.98
CA ARG A 295 25.15 8.84 12.19
C ARG A 295 24.30 7.66 11.80
N SER A 296 23.88 7.59 10.56
CA SER A 296 23.00 6.53 10.09
C SER A 296 23.64 5.14 10.06
N THR A 297 24.98 5.07 10.01
CA THR A 297 25.74 3.82 10.08
C THR A 297 25.52 3.08 11.39
N THR A 298 25.26 3.77 12.49
CA THR A 298 24.91 3.18 13.78
C THR A 298 23.69 2.27 13.71
N PHE A 299 22.81 2.55 12.75
CA PHE A 299 21.53 1.86 12.53
C PHE A 299 21.51 1.02 11.24
N GLY A 300 22.68 0.72 10.66
CA GLY A 300 22.81 -0.20 9.53
C GLY A 300 22.65 0.43 8.15
N ASP A 301 22.76 1.76 8.01
CA ASP A 301 22.97 2.40 6.70
C ASP A 301 24.43 2.18 6.26
N ASP A 302 24.71 2.29 4.96
CA ASP A 302 26.03 2.03 4.38
C ASP A 302 27.05 3.16 4.66
N LYS A 303 26.58 4.40 4.92
CA LYS A 303 27.39 5.55 5.31
C LYS A 303 26.57 6.59 6.06
N ASP A 304 27.23 7.45 6.83
CA ASP A 304 26.61 8.62 7.45
C ASP A 304 26.12 9.62 6.41
N ARG A 305 25.09 10.39 6.76
CA ARG A 305 24.36 11.24 5.80
C ARG A 305 24.37 12.69 6.22
N VAL A 306 24.60 13.57 5.25
CA VAL A 306 24.44 15.01 5.44
C VAL A 306 22.96 15.34 5.58
N LEU A 307 22.60 16.08 6.61
CA LEU A 307 21.29 16.67 6.82
C LEU A 307 21.26 18.14 6.39
N ILE A 308 22.24 18.91 6.86
CA ILE A 308 22.38 20.34 6.49
C ILE A 308 23.75 20.50 5.83
N LYS A 309 23.75 21.06 4.64
CA LYS A 309 24.97 21.36 3.90
C LYS A 309 25.71 22.55 4.52
N ASN A 310 26.96 22.74 4.14
CA ASN A 310 27.79 23.88 4.57
C ASN A 310 27.25 25.25 4.18
N ASP A 311 26.35 25.33 3.19
CA ASP A 311 25.63 26.55 2.81
C ASP A 311 24.36 26.80 3.65
N GLY A 312 24.07 25.91 4.62
CA GLY A 312 22.88 25.97 5.47
C GLY A 312 21.62 25.36 4.86
N SER A 313 21.66 24.87 3.62
CA SER A 313 20.50 24.27 2.97
C SER A 313 20.31 22.83 3.43
N PHE A 314 19.03 22.38 3.53
CA PHE A 314 18.70 20.99 3.82
C PHE A 314 19.00 20.08 2.63
N THR A 315 19.40 18.85 2.90
CA THR A 315 19.35 17.77 1.91
C THR A 315 17.93 17.22 1.82
N TYR A 316 17.63 16.42 0.81
CA TYR A 316 16.31 15.76 0.67
C TYR A 316 15.95 14.84 1.85
N LEU A 317 16.97 14.27 2.51
CA LEU A 317 16.77 13.39 3.66
C LEU A 317 16.13 14.11 4.86
N THR A 318 16.44 15.38 5.05
CA THR A 318 16.00 16.13 6.23
C THR A 318 14.49 16.36 6.27
N PRO A 319 13.82 16.88 5.23
CA PRO A 319 12.38 16.94 5.20
C PRO A 319 11.72 15.54 5.21
N ASP A 320 12.32 14.52 4.61
CA ASP A 320 11.79 13.16 4.68
C ASP A 320 11.77 12.60 6.10
N ILE A 321 12.83 12.84 6.88
CA ILE A 321 12.86 12.47 8.30
C ILE A 321 11.77 13.21 9.08
N ALA A 322 11.63 14.51 8.85
CA ALA A 322 10.61 15.33 9.50
C ALA A 322 9.19 14.87 9.15
N TYR A 323 8.97 14.46 7.91
CA TYR A 323 7.69 13.94 7.44
C TYR A 323 7.35 12.60 8.13
N HIS A 324 8.30 11.69 8.25
CA HIS A 324 8.07 10.42 8.95
C HIS A 324 7.86 10.62 10.45
N GLU A 325 8.58 11.56 11.08
CA GLU A 325 8.31 11.97 12.46
C GLU A 325 6.91 12.54 12.63
N ASP A 326 6.45 13.38 11.69
CA ASP A 326 5.08 13.93 11.69
C ASP A 326 4.01 12.83 11.59
N LYS A 327 4.21 11.83 10.73
CA LYS A 327 3.32 10.66 10.65
C LYS A 327 3.17 9.98 12.02
N LEU A 328 4.29 9.71 12.69
CA LEU A 328 4.31 9.04 13.99
C LEU A 328 3.69 9.92 15.09
N GLN A 329 3.92 11.22 15.07
CA GLN A 329 3.29 12.17 15.99
C GLN A 329 1.77 12.30 15.78
N ARG A 330 1.26 12.04 14.58
CA ARG A 330 -0.18 11.94 14.32
C ARG A 330 -0.81 10.68 14.93
N GLY A 331 0.00 9.80 15.52
CA GLY A 331 -0.45 8.65 16.30
C GLY A 331 -0.70 7.38 15.49
N PHE A 332 -0.03 7.22 14.36
CA PHE A 332 -0.01 5.95 13.64
C PHE A 332 0.94 4.96 14.32
N ASP A 333 0.47 3.74 14.53
CA ASP A 333 1.24 2.65 15.12
C ASP A 333 2.18 2.02 14.09
N LYS A 334 1.79 2.05 12.80
CA LYS A 334 2.52 1.48 11.68
C LYS A 334 2.46 2.39 10.45
N LEU A 335 3.58 2.49 9.76
CA LEU A 335 3.73 3.20 8.50
C LEU A 335 4.09 2.20 7.41
N ILE A 336 3.38 2.26 6.29
CA ILE A 336 3.66 1.47 5.09
C ILE A 336 3.88 2.43 3.94
N ASN A 337 5.09 2.46 3.39
CA ASN A 337 5.41 3.24 2.21
C ASN A 337 5.52 2.31 0.99
N ILE A 338 4.80 2.62 -0.09
CA ILE A 338 4.88 1.89 -1.35
C ILE A 338 5.68 2.73 -2.34
N TRP A 339 6.91 2.33 -2.59
CA TRP A 339 7.88 3.07 -3.40
C TRP A 339 8.19 2.39 -4.73
N GLY A 340 8.61 3.17 -5.72
CA GLY A 340 9.20 2.65 -6.95
C GLY A 340 10.56 1.98 -6.71
N ALA A 341 10.95 1.09 -7.62
CA ALA A 341 12.17 0.29 -7.51
C ALA A 341 13.47 1.14 -7.45
N ASP A 342 13.45 2.35 -7.97
CA ASP A 342 14.54 3.33 -7.92
C ASP A 342 14.85 3.79 -6.49
N HIS A 343 13.91 3.68 -5.56
CA HIS A 343 14.06 4.03 -4.15
C HIS A 343 14.58 2.90 -3.25
N HIS A 344 14.86 1.69 -3.78
CA HIS A 344 15.28 0.55 -2.98
C HIS A 344 16.49 0.85 -2.07
N GLY A 345 17.50 1.56 -2.55
CA GLY A 345 18.68 1.97 -1.77
C GLY A 345 18.39 2.99 -0.67
N TYR A 346 17.19 3.57 -0.64
CA TYR A 346 16.79 4.56 0.36
C TYR A 346 16.18 3.94 1.61
N ILE A 347 15.75 2.68 1.55
CA ILE A 347 15.07 1.96 2.64
C ILE A 347 15.91 1.87 3.91
N PRO A 348 17.19 1.40 3.86
CA PRO A 348 18.02 1.30 5.07
C PRO A 348 18.19 2.65 5.76
N ARG A 349 18.33 3.73 4.99
CA ARG A 349 18.49 5.11 5.45
C ARG A 349 17.26 5.61 6.20
N MET A 350 16.06 5.40 5.67
CA MET A 350 14.83 5.81 6.35
C MET A 350 14.56 4.96 7.60
N LYS A 351 14.79 3.66 7.54
CA LYS A 351 14.69 2.79 8.73
C LYS A 351 15.69 3.18 9.82
N ALA A 352 16.90 3.59 9.45
CA ALA A 352 17.88 4.14 10.36
C ALA A 352 17.38 5.44 11.04
N ALA A 353 16.73 6.32 10.27
CA ALA A 353 16.16 7.55 10.79
C ALA A 353 15.03 7.29 11.81
N ILE A 354 14.11 6.37 11.51
CA ILE A 354 13.03 5.96 12.43
C ILE A 354 13.61 5.48 13.78
N GLU A 355 14.62 4.62 13.72
CA GLU A 355 15.25 4.08 14.91
C GLU A 355 16.02 5.16 15.70
N ALA A 356 16.73 6.06 15.00
CA ALA A 356 17.42 7.20 15.62
C ALA A 356 16.46 8.21 16.27
N LEU A 357 15.24 8.34 15.76
CA LEU A 357 14.17 9.12 16.36
C LEU A 357 13.59 8.45 17.62
N GLY A 358 14.01 7.23 17.95
CA GLY A 358 13.58 6.49 19.15
C GLY A 358 12.35 5.60 18.97
N TYR A 359 11.97 5.31 17.75
CA TYR A 359 10.87 4.37 17.43
C TYR A 359 11.42 2.99 17.08
N ASP A 360 10.58 1.98 17.14
CA ASP A 360 10.94 0.64 16.67
C ASP A 360 11.17 0.65 15.13
N ARG A 361 12.22 -0.01 14.69
CA ARG A 361 12.56 -0.11 13.25
C ARG A 361 11.44 -0.74 12.42
N GLY A 362 10.68 -1.66 13.02
CA GLY A 362 9.54 -2.34 12.40
C GLY A 362 8.30 -1.46 12.24
N THR A 363 8.27 -0.26 12.84
CA THR A 363 7.20 0.71 12.67
C THR A 363 7.07 1.17 11.20
N LEU A 364 8.18 1.23 10.46
CA LEU A 364 8.20 1.52 9.03
C LEU A 364 8.38 0.25 8.21
N GLU A 365 7.39 -0.08 7.40
CA GLU A 365 7.50 -1.05 6.30
C GLU A 365 7.58 -0.33 4.96
N VAL A 366 8.36 -0.88 4.05
CA VAL A 366 8.51 -0.33 2.70
C VAL A 366 8.35 -1.45 1.70
N ASP A 367 7.32 -1.33 0.86
CA ASP A 367 7.07 -2.22 -0.25
C ASP A 367 7.56 -1.59 -1.55
N ILE A 368 8.28 -2.37 -2.35
CA ILE A 368 8.82 -1.92 -3.63
C ILE A 368 7.92 -2.38 -4.77
N ILE A 369 7.53 -1.43 -5.61
CA ILE A 369 6.83 -1.71 -6.86
C ILE A 369 7.82 -1.71 -8.02
N GLN A 370 7.97 -2.87 -8.66
CA GLN A 370 8.83 -3.05 -9.81
C GLN A 370 8.21 -2.48 -11.09
N MET A 371 9.08 -2.22 -12.07
CA MET A 371 8.73 -1.66 -13.37
C MET A 371 7.71 -2.51 -14.11
N VAL A 372 6.83 -1.85 -14.85
CA VAL A 372 5.88 -2.46 -15.78
C VAL A 372 6.37 -2.26 -17.20
N GLN A 373 6.42 -3.35 -17.98
CA GLN A 373 6.66 -3.30 -19.42
C GLN A 373 5.37 -3.66 -20.16
N LEU A 374 4.98 -2.83 -21.12
CA LEU A 374 3.82 -3.11 -21.95
C LEU A 374 4.21 -3.94 -23.17
N TYR A 375 3.35 -4.88 -23.52
CA TYR A 375 3.40 -5.67 -24.74
C TYR A 375 2.11 -5.51 -25.53
N LYS A 376 2.21 -5.45 -26.86
CA LYS A 376 1.10 -5.44 -27.80
C LYS A 376 1.50 -6.18 -29.06
N ASN A 377 0.68 -7.13 -29.51
CA ASN A 377 0.99 -8.04 -30.63
C ASN A 377 2.34 -8.78 -30.44
N GLY A 378 2.68 -9.15 -29.20
CA GLY A 378 3.94 -9.84 -28.85
C GLY A 378 5.20 -8.96 -28.87
N GLU A 379 5.09 -7.66 -29.12
CA GLU A 379 6.19 -6.70 -29.14
C GLU A 379 6.12 -5.70 -27.98
N LYS A 380 7.30 -5.25 -27.52
CA LYS A 380 7.36 -4.19 -26.48
C LYS A 380 6.76 -2.90 -27.00
N PHE A 381 5.77 -2.42 -26.25
CA PHE A 381 5.08 -1.18 -26.53
C PHE A 381 5.51 -0.10 -25.53
N LYS A 382 6.23 0.92 -25.99
CA LYS A 382 6.87 1.89 -25.09
C LYS A 382 6.22 3.27 -25.08
N MET A 383 5.47 3.61 -26.11
CA MET A 383 5.04 4.99 -26.33
C MET A 383 3.56 5.07 -26.67
N SER A 384 2.90 6.10 -26.14
CA SER A 384 1.55 6.49 -26.54
C SER A 384 1.54 6.93 -28.02
N LYS A 385 0.60 6.42 -28.80
CA LYS A 385 0.40 6.85 -30.20
C LYS A 385 -0.04 8.32 -30.31
N ARG A 386 -0.68 8.85 -29.24
CA ARG A 386 -1.22 10.21 -29.22
C ARG A 386 -0.16 11.26 -28.87
N THR A 387 0.72 10.96 -27.94
CA THR A 387 1.62 11.97 -27.36
C THR A 387 3.09 11.74 -27.66
N GLY A 388 3.47 10.54 -28.15
CA GLY A 388 4.87 10.17 -28.32
C GLY A 388 5.63 9.95 -27.00
N ASN A 389 4.96 10.07 -25.86
CA ASN A 389 5.49 9.88 -24.52
C ASN A 389 5.13 8.48 -23.96
N ALA A 390 5.48 8.20 -22.71
CA ALA A 390 5.06 6.99 -22.03
C ALA A 390 3.53 6.90 -21.96
N VAL A 391 2.99 5.66 -22.03
CA VAL A 391 1.54 5.43 -21.89
C VAL A 391 1.08 5.89 -20.51
N THR A 392 0.04 6.71 -20.49
CA THR A 392 -0.55 7.23 -19.25
C THR A 392 -1.50 6.21 -18.64
N MET A 393 -1.77 6.38 -17.35
CA MET A 393 -2.79 5.59 -16.63
C MET A 393 -4.16 5.72 -17.30
N ARG A 394 -4.53 6.92 -17.75
CA ARG A 394 -5.80 7.19 -18.44
C ARG A 394 -5.90 6.44 -19.76
N GLU A 395 -4.86 6.52 -20.61
CA GLU A 395 -4.83 5.80 -21.89
C GLU A 395 -4.91 4.28 -21.71
N LEU A 396 -4.26 3.74 -20.67
CA LEU A 396 -4.33 2.32 -20.37
C LEU A 396 -5.76 1.89 -19.98
N VAL A 397 -6.43 2.69 -19.13
CA VAL A 397 -7.83 2.41 -18.74
C VAL A 397 -8.79 2.53 -19.92
N GLU A 398 -8.59 3.52 -20.79
CA GLU A 398 -9.41 3.67 -22.02
C GLU A 398 -9.27 2.46 -22.97
N GLU A 399 -8.08 1.86 -23.05
CA GLU A 399 -7.80 0.75 -23.95
C GLU A 399 -8.25 -0.61 -23.39
N VAL A 400 -8.03 -0.85 -22.11
CA VAL A 400 -8.19 -2.19 -21.47
C VAL A 400 -9.44 -2.28 -20.59
N GLY A 401 -9.89 -1.16 -20.04
CA GLY A 401 -10.90 -1.12 -19.00
C GLY A 401 -10.33 -1.15 -17.59
N LEU A 402 -10.97 -0.42 -16.69
CA LEU A 402 -10.49 -0.18 -15.33
C LEU A 402 -10.30 -1.46 -14.52
N ASP A 403 -11.32 -2.32 -14.49
CA ASP A 403 -11.31 -3.52 -13.64
C ASP A 403 -10.23 -4.51 -14.09
N ALA A 404 -10.04 -4.67 -15.41
CA ALA A 404 -8.98 -5.51 -15.96
C ALA A 404 -7.59 -4.96 -15.63
N VAL A 405 -7.37 -3.64 -15.79
CA VAL A 405 -6.09 -3.01 -15.43
C VAL A 405 -5.76 -3.25 -13.96
N ARG A 406 -6.67 -2.95 -13.05
CA ARG A 406 -6.48 -3.15 -11.61
C ARG A 406 -6.22 -4.61 -11.26
N TYR A 407 -7.00 -5.53 -11.83
CA TYR A 407 -6.83 -6.97 -11.61
C TYR A 407 -5.43 -7.45 -12.02
N PHE A 408 -4.99 -7.10 -13.23
CA PHE A 408 -3.67 -7.53 -13.71
C PHE A 408 -2.53 -6.98 -12.85
N PHE A 409 -2.63 -5.72 -12.40
CA PHE A 409 -1.61 -5.12 -11.54
C PHE A 409 -1.51 -5.78 -10.17
N VAL A 410 -2.63 -6.22 -9.59
CA VAL A 410 -2.65 -6.87 -8.27
C VAL A 410 -2.34 -8.36 -8.36
N LYS A 411 -2.62 -8.99 -9.51
CA LYS A 411 -2.36 -10.43 -9.73
C LYS A 411 -0.88 -10.81 -9.58
N THR A 412 0.03 -9.90 -9.92
CA THR A 412 1.48 -10.11 -9.85
C THR A 412 2.04 -9.41 -8.62
N ALA A 413 2.87 -10.09 -7.83
CA ALA A 413 3.52 -9.52 -6.66
C ALA A 413 4.23 -8.20 -6.99
N GLY A 414 4.10 -7.18 -6.11
CA GLY A 414 4.60 -5.84 -6.37
C GLY A 414 6.10 -5.78 -6.63
N ASP A 415 6.88 -6.61 -5.92
CA ASP A 415 8.33 -6.72 -6.02
C ASP A 415 8.83 -7.47 -7.26
N SER A 416 7.93 -8.02 -8.07
CA SER A 416 8.25 -8.73 -9.30
C SER A 416 8.12 -7.83 -10.52
N HIS A 417 9.05 -7.95 -11.47
CA HIS A 417 8.90 -7.33 -12.79
C HIS A 417 7.62 -7.82 -13.45
N MET A 418 6.94 -6.92 -14.15
CA MET A 418 5.67 -7.22 -14.77
C MET A 418 5.70 -6.93 -16.25
N ASP A 419 5.44 -7.95 -17.05
CA ASP A 419 5.10 -7.84 -18.47
C ASP A 419 3.56 -7.76 -18.56
N PHE A 420 3.04 -6.60 -18.94
CA PHE A 420 1.61 -6.37 -19.12
C PHE A 420 1.25 -6.53 -20.60
N ASP A 421 0.57 -7.61 -20.92
CA ASP A 421 0.10 -7.91 -22.27
C ASP A 421 -1.28 -7.30 -22.50
N LEU A 422 -1.34 -6.26 -23.34
CA LEU A 422 -2.58 -5.54 -23.67
C LEU A 422 -3.60 -6.45 -24.36
N ASP A 423 -3.14 -7.31 -25.28
CA ASP A 423 -4.04 -8.18 -26.05
C ASP A 423 -4.69 -9.21 -25.12
N LEU A 424 -3.90 -9.78 -24.20
CA LEU A 424 -4.41 -10.71 -23.20
C LEU A 424 -5.40 -10.01 -22.25
N ALA A 425 -5.07 -8.81 -21.80
CA ALA A 425 -5.92 -8.06 -20.88
C ALA A 425 -7.27 -7.72 -21.51
N VAL A 426 -7.30 -7.28 -22.77
CA VAL A 426 -8.53 -7.00 -23.51
C VAL A 426 -9.33 -8.28 -23.75
N SER A 427 -8.68 -9.40 -24.12
CA SER A 427 -9.37 -10.67 -24.42
C SER A 427 -10.05 -11.30 -23.20
N GLN A 428 -9.58 -11.02 -21.98
CA GLN A 428 -10.12 -11.56 -20.73
C GLN A 428 -11.14 -10.62 -20.05
N SER A 429 -11.35 -9.44 -20.59
CA SER A 429 -12.33 -8.48 -20.06
C SER A 429 -13.78 -8.74 -20.48
N ASN A 430 -14.03 -9.78 -21.28
CA ASN A 430 -15.37 -10.14 -21.78
C ASN A 430 -15.90 -11.40 -21.13
#